data_c1e973095229b795ab9664b37dff8ac4
#
_entry.id   c1e973095229b795ab9664b37dff8ac4
#
_cell.length_a   1.000
_cell.length_b   1.000
_cell.length_c   1.000
_cell.angle_alpha   90.00
_cell.angle_beta   90.00
_cell.angle_gamma   90.00
#
_symmetry.space_group_name_H-M   'P 1'
#
loop_
_entity.id
_entity.type
_entity.pdbx_description
1 polymer ?
#
loop_
_entity_poly.entity_id
_entity_poly.type
_entity_poly.pdbx_seq_one_letter_code
_entity_poly.pdbx_strand_id
1 'polypeptide(L)'
;MSPHGLWTAAQRIVIYASLGAITFVICFPLLWALSTSLKPKSEIFATPPTLIPRSVTLENYGALVTGRAQYFQSADRPAVAATTPAQFFVRWFVNSLIVTLGSTLISITISTLAAYSLTRFRYWGRSFVPYFSILGYMVPSIIFVFPLFLVMVQLDLTNTLLSLVLGYVSITLPFCMWLMWAFMRSIPIEIEEAALIDGATRMQVFAHVVLPTALPGIIAAAIFSMIVSWNDYLFGRVFINSIDNLTLTVGVMLFFEGTHVDWGLLMAACVLMTVPMAIVFMALQRHLAAGFGAGAVKG
;
A
#
# COMPACT_ATOMS: atom_id res chain seq x y z
N MET A 1 25.06 -15.88 42.42
CA MET A 1 24.11 -15.71 41.28
C MET A 1 23.09 -16.84 41.39
N SER A 2 21.80 -16.45 41.58
CA SER A 2 20.72 -17.44 41.72
C SER A 2 20.48 -18.16 40.39
N PRO A 3 20.15 -19.46 40.38
CA PRO A 3 19.87 -20.20 39.14
C PRO A 3 18.76 -19.61 38.28
N HIS A 4 17.83 -18.88 38.88
CA HIS A 4 16.77 -18.13 38.20
C HIS A 4 17.29 -16.99 37.31
N GLY A 5 18.41 -16.35 37.63
CA GLY A 5 19.02 -15.28 36.82
C GLY A 5 19.69 -15.79 35.54
N LEU A 6 20.24 -16.99 35.57
CA LEU A 6 20.89 -17.62 34.41
C LEU A 6 19.83 -18.13 33.39
N TRP A 7 18.73 -18.69 33.87
CA TRP A 7 17.61 -19.12 33.03
C TRP A 7 16.98 -17.96 32.29
N THR A 8 16.75 -16.85 32.96
CA THR A 8 16.21 -15.64 32.31
C THR A 8 17.17 -15.03 31.29
N ALA A 9 18.49 -15.09 31.53
CA ALA A 9 19.48 -14.63 30.55
C ALA A 9 19.52 -15.53 29.32
N ALA A 10 19.54 -16.85 29.49
CA ALA A 10 19.50 -17.81 28.40
C ALA A 10 18.22 -17.69 27.56
N GLN A 11 17.07 -17.53 28.21
CA GLN A 11 15.79 -17.29 27.52
C GLN A 11 15.80 -16.00 26.70
N ARG A 12 16.35 -14.91 27.24
CA ARG A 12 16.52 -13.65 26.48
C ARG A 12 17.41 -13.82 25.26
N ILE A 13 18.54 -14.52 25.39
CA ILE A 13 19.44 -14.80 24.27
C ILE A 13 18.71 -15.59 23.19
N VAL A 14 17.98 -16.64 23.55
CA VAL A 14 17.19 -17.44 22.59
C VAL A 14 16.13 -16.59 21.91
N ILE A 15 15.40 -15.77 22.65
CA ILE A 15 14.37 -14.88 22.09
C ILE A 15 14.99 -13.88 21.09
N TYR A 16 16.06 -13.17 21.51
CA TYR A 16 16.70 -12.21 20.60
C TYR A 16 17.38 -12.86 19.40
N ALA A 17 17.99 -14.02 19.56
CA ALA A 17 18.55 -14.78 18.46
C ALA A 17 17.47 -15.24 17.47
N SER A 18 16.34 -15.75 17.97
CA SER A 18 15.20 -16.16 17.15
C SER A 18 14.58 -14.97 16.42
N LEU A 19 14.37 -13.85 17.12
CA LEU A 19 13.87 -12.61 16.50
C LEU A 19 14.84 -12.10 15.43
N GLY A 20 16.16 -12.10 15.71
CA GLY A 20 17.19 -11.70 14.74
C GLY A 20 17.21 -12.60 13.51
N ALA A 21 17.11 -13.91 13.69
CA ALA A 21 17.06 -14.87 12.60
C ALA A 21 15.80 -14.68 11.73
N ILE A 22 14.63 -14.55 12.35
CA ILE A 22 13.36 -14.31 11.65
C ILE A 22 13.43 -12.97 10.87
N THR A 23 13.91 -11.90 11.51
CA THR A 23 14.07 -10.60 10.88
C THR A 23 15.01 -10.68 9.68
N PHE A 24 16.14 -11.37 9.82
CA PHE A 24 17.08 -11.57 8.72
C PHE A 24 16.44 -12.31 7.54
N VAL A 25 15.73 -13.41 7.79
CA VAL A 25 15.06 -14.18 6.74
C VAL A 25 14.01 -13.33 6.00
N ILE A 26 13.22 -12.52 6.74
CA ILE A 26 12.19 -11.63 6.14
C ILE A 26 12.85 -10.49 5.36
N CYS A 27 13.94 -9.90 5.86
CA CYS A 27 14.62 -8.80 5.20
C CYS A 27 15.54 -9.25 4.06
N PHE A 28 15.95 -10.52 4.03
CA PHE A 28 16.91 -11.02 3.05
C PHE A 28 16.51 -10.78 1.59
N PRO A 29 15.27 -11.04 1.14
CA PRO A 29 14.86 -10.73 -0.24
C PRO A 29 15.00 -9.25 -0.58
N LEU A 30 14.68 -8.34 0.36
CA LEU A 30 14.82 -6.90 0.16
C LEU A 30 16.29 -6.49 0.09
N LEU A 31 17.13 -7.06 0.96
CA LEU A 31 18.59 -6.83 0.92
C LEU A 31 19.21 -7.36 -0.37
N TRP A 32 18.75 -8.51 -0.86
CA TRP A 32 19.18 -9.06 -2.13
C TRP A 32 18.76 -8.18 -3.31
N ALA A 33 17.51 -7.69 -3.33
CA ALA A 33 17.02 -6.78 -4.34
C ALA A 33 17.83 -5.48 -4.34
N LEU A 34 18.07 -4.90 -3.16
CA LEU A 34 18.88 -3.69 -3.00
C LEU A 34 20.33 -3.92 -3.47
N SER A 35 20.94 -5.03 -3.06
CA SER A 35 22.29 -5.39 -3.51
C SER A 35 22.35 -5.50 -5.04
N THR A 36 21.41 -6.26 -5.63
CA THR A 36 21.41 -6.52 -7.08
C THR A 36 21.12 -5.24 -7.88
N SER A 37 20.26 -4.34 -7.36
CA SER A 37 19.97 -3.06 -8.02
C SER A 37 21.19 -2.12 -8.11
N LEU A 38 22.17 -2.31 -7.24
CA LEU A 38 23.40 -1.53 -7.18
C LEU A 38 24.58 -2.18 -7.92
N LYS A 39 24.40 -3.35 -8.53
CA LYS A 39 25.45 -4.05 -9.27
C LYS A 39 25.48 -3.63 -10.74
N PRO A 40 26.67 -3.54 -11.35
CA PRO A 40 26.79 -3.45 -12.79
C PRO A 40 26.33 -4.77 -13.44
N LYS A 41 25.90 -4.70 -14.71
CA LYS A 41 25.36 -5.86 -15.44
C LYS A 41 26.31 -7.06 -15.46
N SER A 42 27.62 -6.81 -15.55
CA SER A 42 28.66 -7.84 -15.55
C SER A 42 28.77 -8.63 -14.25
N GLU A 43 28.34 -8.05 -13.12
CA GLU A 43 28.43 -8.70 -11.81
C GLU A 43 27.16 -9.47 -11.43
N ILE A 44 26.00 -9.13 -12.01
CA ILE A 44 24.71 -9.74 -11.65
C ILE A 44 24.73 -11.26 -11.88
N PHE A 45 25.38 -11.71 -12.96
CA PHE A 45 25.49 -13.14 -13.32
C PHE A 45 26.85 -13.76 -12.95
N ALA A 46 27.63 -13.09 -12.09
CA ALA A 46 28.92 -13.64 -11.65
C ALA A 46 28.73 -14.95 -10.88
N THR A 47 29.64 -15.90 -11.11
CA THR A 47 29.66 -17.18 -10.44
C THR A 47 30.97 -17.30 -9.64
N PRO A 48 30.93 -17.45 -8.30
CA PRO A 48 29.74 -17.50 -7.44
C PRO A 48 29.06 -16.13 -7.28
N PRO A 49 27.72 -16.10 -7.01
CA PRO A 49 26.99 -14.86 -6.81
C PRO A 49 27.49 -14.13 -5.57
N THR A 50 27.61 -12.81 -5.66
CA THR A 50 28.06 -11.96 -4.54
C THR A 50 26.84 -11.37 -3.82
N LEU A 51 26.83 -11.39 -2.49
CA LEU A 51 25.79 -10.70 -1.72
C LEU A 51 26.07 -9.19 -1.66
N ILE A 52 27.33 -8.81 -1.49
CA ILE A 52 27.77 -7.42 -1.44
C ILE A 52 28.37 -7.06 -2.81
N PRO A 53 27.92 -5.96 -3.46
CA PRO A 53 28.49 -5.53 -4.73
C PRO A 53 30.00 -5.28 -4.60
N ARG A 54 30.78 -5.78 -5.56
CA ARG A 54 32.21 -5.45 -5.67
C ARG A 54 32.42 -4.03 -6.16
N SER A 55 31.53 -3.58 -7.05
CA SER A 55 31.47 -2.20 -7.52
C SER A 55 30.02 -1.72 -7.43
N VAL A 56 29.82 -0.56 -6.81
CA VAL A 56 28.49 0.06 -6.66
C VAL A 56 28.23 1.00 -7.84
N THR A 57 27.08 0.82 -8.50
CA THR A 57 26.62 1.69 -9.57
C THR A 57 25.18 2.17 -9.32
N LEU A 58 24.85 3.36 -9.76
CA LEU A 58 23.50 3.92 -9.79
C LEU A 58 22.90 3.93 -11.20
N GLU A 59 23.55 3.28 -12.17
CA GLU A 59 23.11 3.27 -13.58
C GLU A 59 21.68 2.72 -13.73
N ASN A 60 21.32 1.68 -12.97
CA ASN A 60 19.97 1.11 -13.02
C ASN A 60 18.91 2.14 -12.59
N TYR A 61 19.18 2.89 -11.54
CA TYR A 61 18.28 3.97 -11.07
C TYR A 61 18.24 5.15 -12.04
N GLY A 62 19.41 5.55 -12.56
CA GLY A 62 19.52 6.58 -13.59
C GLY A 62 18.73 6.22 -14.85
N ALA A 63 18.80 4.96 -15.28
CA ALA A 63 18.08 4.47 -16.44
C ALA A 63 16.54 4.50 -16.22
N LEU A 64 16.04 4.16 -15.03
CA LEU A 64 14.63 4.23 -14.70
C LEU A 64 14.11 5.68 -14.67
N VAL A 65 14.89 6.61 -14.10
CA VAL A 65 14.46 8.00 -13.97
C VAL A 65 14.55 8.74 -15.31
N THR A 66 15.60 8.48 -16.11
CA THR A 66 15.79 9.16 -17.40
C THR A 66 15.07 8.46 -18.57
N GLY A 67 14.55 7.25 -18.35
CA GLY A 67 13.97 6.42 -19.39
C GLY A 67 14.98 5.87 -20.40
N ARG A 68 16.28 6.00 -20.12
CA ARG A 68 17.37 5.62 -21.02
C ARG A 68 18.00 4.31 -20.58
N ALA A 69 17.28 3.21 -20.69
CA ALA A 69 17.88 1.88 -20.50
C ALA A 69 18.73 1.52 -21.71
N GLN A 70 20.03 1.36 -21.51
CA GLN A 70 20.89 0.75 -22.51
C GLN A 70 20.63 -0.76 -22.51
N TYR A 71 19.73 -1.23 -23.38
CA TYR A 71 19.65 -2.65 -23.69
C TYR A 71 20.95 -3.04 -24.40
N PHE A 72 21.44 -4.25 -24.12
CA PHE A 72 22.61 -4.84 -24.79
C PHE A 72 22.57 -4.52 -26.28
N GLN A 73 23.40 -3.63 -26.75
CA GLN A 73 23.77 -3.54 -28.16
C GLN A 73 24.59 -4.78 -28.46
N SER A 74 23.95 -5.82 -28.90
CA SER A 74 24.66 -6.87 -29.66
C SER A 74 25.18 -6.19 -30.92
N ALA A 75 26.47 -6.33 -31.20
CA ALA A 75 27.17 -5.68 -32.29
C ALA A 75 26.51 -5.91 -33.69
N ASP A 76 25.62 -6.88 -33.79
CA ASP A 76 24.97 -7.31 -35.01
C ASP A 76 23.52 -6.84 -35.24
N ARG A 77 22.95 -6.05 -34.30
CA ARG A 77 21.59 -5.50 -34.50
C ARG A 77 21.61 -3.99 -34.31
N PRO A 78 21.19 -3.23 -35.38
CA PRO A 78 21.00 -1.80 -35.22
C PRO A 78 20.00 -1.57 -34.08
N ALA A 79 20.29 -0.55 -33.27
CA ALA A 79 19.40 -0.10 -32.20
C ALA A 79 18.06 0.32 -32.82
N VAL A 80 17.17 -0.64 -32.99
CA VAL A 80 15.76 -0.31 -33.17
C VAL A 80 15.38 0.35 -31.87
N ALA A 81 14.85 1.57 -31.93
CA ALA A 81 14.34 2.33 -30.83
C ALA A 81 13.10 1.59 -30.26
N ALA A 82 13.32 0.41 -29.68
CA ALA A 82 12.30 -0.34 -29.00
C ALA A 82 11.94 0.45 -27.75
N THR A 83 10.68 0.83 -27.64
CA THR A 83 10.10 1.42 -26.44
C THR A 83 10.42 0.52 -25.24
N THR A 84 11.31 1.00 -24.38
CA THR A 84 11.73 0.19 -23.21
C THR A 84 10.80 0.48 -22.05
N PRO A 85 10.43 -0.51 -21.22
CA PRO A 85 9.62 -0.29 -20.03
C PRO A 85 10.14 0.83 -19.12
N ALA A 86 11.46 1.02 -19.06
CA ALA A 86 12.11 2.07 -18.28
C ALA A 86 11.65 3.49 -18.67
N GLN A 87 11.27 3.74 -19.93
CA GLN A 87 10.80 5.05 -20.39
C GLN A 87 9.50 5.49 -19.71
N PHE A 88 8.71 4.54 -19.25
CA PHE A 88 7.42 4.80 -18.64
C PHE A 88 7.45 4.71 -17.11
N PHE A 89 8.57 4.28 -16.50
CA PHE A 89 8.66 3.99 -15.07
C PHE A 89 8.19 5.16 -14.20
N VAL A 90 8.70 6.36 -14.44
CA VAL A 90 8.33 7.56 -13.67
C VAL A 90 6.83 7.86 -13.82
N ARG A 91 6.28 7.69 -15.03
CA ARG A 91 4.86 7.89 -15.29
C ARG A 91 4.00 6.88 -14.54
N TRP A 92 4.35 5.60 -14.57
CA TRP A 92 3.66 4.56 -13.80
C TRP A 92 3.73 4.79 -12.31
N PHE A 93 4.88 5.27 -11.83
CA PHE A 93 5.06 5.65 -10.42
C PHE A 93 4.09 6.78 -10.02
N VAL A 94 4.01 7.83 -10.82
CA VAL A 94 3.08 8.95 -10.61
C VAL A 94 1.62 8.49 -10.73
N ASN A 95 1.29 7.66 -11.72
CA ASN A 95 -0.05 7.09 -11.87
C ASN A 95 -0.45 6.31 -10.61
N SER A 96 0.44 5.46 -10.09
CA SER A 96 0.19 4.72 -8.85
C SER A 96 -0.02 5.62 -7.65
N LEU A 97 0.75 6.71 -7.52
CA LEU A 97 0.54 7.70 -6.46
C LEU A 97 -0.83 8.37 -6.58
N ILE A 98 -1.20 8.84 -7.77
CA ILE A 98 -2.50 9.50 -8.02
C ILE A 98 -3.65 8.55 -7.67
N VAL A 99 -3.61 7.33 -8.17
CA VAL A 99 -4.69 6.35 -7.96
C VAL A 99 -4.78 5.95 -6.49
N THR A 100 -3.64 5.65 -5.85
CA THR A 100 -3.60 5.25 -4.45
C THR A 100 -4.07 6.36 -3.51
N LEU A 101 -3.55 7.58 -3.69
CA LEU A 101 -3.96 8.71 -2.85
C LEU A 101 -5.41 9.10 -3.10
N GLY A 102 -5.85 9.12 -4.36
CA GLY A 102 -7.23 9.43 -4.73
C GLY A 102 -8.23 8.43 -4.14
N SER A 103 -8.00 7.13 -4.33
CA SER A 103 -8.88 6.09 -3.79
C SER A 103 -8.88 6.07 -2.25
N THR A 104 -7.72 6.25 -1.63
CA THR A 104 -7.60 6.33 -0.18
C THR A 104 -8.35 7.52 0.39
N LEU A 105 -8.17 8.72 -0.17
CA LEU A 105 -8.84 9.93 0.29
C LEU A 105 -10.37 9.78 0.22
N ILE A 106 -10.89 9.27 -0.90
CA ILE A 106 -12.32 9.05 -1.10
C ILE A 106 -12.84 8.01 -0.10
N SER A 107 -12.16 6.85 0.01
CA SER A 107 -12.56 5.77 0.91
C SER A 107 -12.59 6.21 2.38
N ILE A 108 -11.57 6.96 2.84
CA ILE A 108 -11.51 7.47 4.21
C ILE A 108 -12.62 8.49 4.45
N THR A 109 -12.81 9.43 3.53
CA THR A 109 -13.81 10.47 3.70
C THR A 109 -15.20 9.86 3.83
N ILE A 110 -15.57 8.98 2.89
CA ILE A 110 -16.88 8.32 2.89
C ILE A 110 -17.03 7.42 4.13
N SER A 111 -16.03 6.62 4.45
CA SER A 111 -16.09 5.68 5.60
C SER A 111 -16.19 6.41 6.93
N THR A 112 -15.49 7.54 7.10
CA THR A 112 -15.53 8.34 8.32
C THR A 112 -16.90 8.99 8.52
N LEU A 113 -17.45 9.60 7.46
CA LEU A 113 -18.78 10.20 7.50
C LEU A 113 -19.87 9.13 7.73
N ALA A 114 -19.79 8.01 7.04
CA ALA A 114 -20.71 6.89 7.22
C ALA A 114 -20.64 6.34 8.64
N ALA A 115 -19.45 6.09 9.18
CA ALA A 115 -19.24 5.58 10.53
C ALA A 115 -19.80 6.54 11.60
N TYR A 116 -19.59 7.84 11.43
CA TYR A 116 -20.18 8.87 12.28
C TYR A 116 -21.70 8.80 12.26
N SER A 117 -22.30 8.75 11.05
CA SER A 117 -23.74 8.62 10.87
C SER A 117 -24.28 7.36 11.56
N LEU A 118 -23.68 6.21 11.30
CA LEU A 118 -24.09 4.91 11.83
C LEU A 118 -24.01 4.80 13.35
N THR A 119 -23.11 5.56 13.99
CA THR A 119 -22.89 5.50 15.43
C THR A 119 -23.67 6.56 16.21
N ARG A 120 -23.91 7.73 15.63
CA ARG A 120 -24.50 8.90 16.32
C ARG A 120 -25.96 9.16 15.99
N PHE A 121 -26.43 8.76 14.81
CA PHE A 121 -27.82 8.95 14.44
C PHE A 121 -28.64 7.66 14.58
N ARG A 122 -29.93 7.79 14.89
CA ARG A 122 -30.85 6.66 15.05
C ARG A 122 -31.78 6.59 13.83
N TYR A 123 -31.57 5.58 12.98
CA TYR A 123 -32.42 5.29 11.83
C TYR A 123 -32.48 3.78 11.56
N TRP A 124 -33.48 3.36 10.79
CA TRP A 124 -33.66 1.97 10.43
C TRP A 124 -32.48 1.46 9.59
N GLY A 125 -32.01 0.27 9.86
CA GLY A 125 -30.93 -0.38 9.10
C GLY A 125 -29.51 -0.02 9.54
N ARG A 126 -29.28 1.00 10.41
CA ARG A 126 -27.94 1.44 10.84
C ARG A 126 -27.07 0.32 11.43
N SER A 127 -27.69 -0.64 12.13
CA SER A 127 -26.95 -1.77 12.72
C SER A 127 -26.61 -2.84 11.70
N PHE A 128 -27.34 -2.91 10.60
CA PHE A 128 -27.13 -3.92 9.56
C PHE A 128 -26.00 -3.53 8.60
N VAL A 129 -25.88 -2.23 8.27
CA VAL A 129 -24.92 -1.71 7.27
C VAL A 129 -23.47 -2.12 7.53
N PRO A 130 -22.91 -2.01 8.76
CA PRO A 130 -21.51 -2.40 9.00
C PRO A 130 -21.25 -3.89 8.80
N TYR A 131 -22.19 -4.75 9.21
CA TYR A 131 -22.05 -6.19 9.02
C TYR A 131 -22.19 -6.59 7.55
N PHE A 132 -23.11 -5.95 6.84
CA PHE A 132 -23.25 -6.18 5.40
C PHE A 132 -22.01 -5.74 4.62
N SER A 133 -21.39 -4.64 5.04
CA SER A 133 -20.16 -4.17 4.42
C SER A 133 -19.01 -5.16 4.58
N ILE A 134 -18.79 -5.69 5.78
CA ILE A 134 -17.71 -6.66 5.99
C ILE A 134 -17.98 -7.99 5.26
N LEU A 135 -19.24 -8.39 5.13
CA LEU A 135 -19.61 -9.55 4.32
C LEU A 135 -19.29 -9.32 2.84
N GLY A 136 -19.55 -8.10 2.31
CA GLY A 136 -19.15 -7.73 0.95
C GLY A 136 -17.64 -7.77 0.74
N TYR A 137 -16.85 -7.36 1.74
CA TYR A 137 -15.38 -7.43 1.69
C TYR A 137 -14.85 -8.87 1.69
N MET A 138 -15.56 -9.82 2.31
CA MET A 138 -15.16 -11.23 2.33
C MET A 138 -15.26 -11.92 0.95
N VAL A 139 -15.97 -11.33 0.01
CA VAL A 139 -16.03 -11.85 -1.36
C VAL A 139 -14.69 -11.56 -2.05
N PRO A 140 -14.04 -12.57 -2.66
CA PRO A 140 -12.77 -12.36 -3.37
C PRO A 140 -12.88 -11.27 -4.44
N SER A 141 -11.97 -10.30 -4.43
CA SER A 141 -11.98 -9.14 -5.33
C SER A 141 -11.98 -9.52 -6.82
N ILE A 142 -11.41 -10.68 -7.16
CA ILE A 142 -11.40 -11.19 -8.54
C ILE A 142 -12.82 -11.39 -9.12
N ILE A 143 -13.81 -11.71 -8.27
CA ILE A 143 -15.20 -11.88 -8.71
C ILE A 143 -15.80 -10.53 -9.15
N PHE A 144 -15.38 -9.44 -8.52
CA PHE A 144 -15.88 -8.09 -8.82
C PHE A 144 -15.22 -7.44 -10.04
N VAL A 145 -14.03 -7.89 -10.45
CA VAL A 145 -13.27 -7.26 -11.54
C VAL A 145 -14.09 -7.16 -12.82
N PHE A 146 -14.71 -8.26 -13.24
CA PHE A 146 -15.46 -8.30 -14.50
C PHE A 146 -16.74 -7.45 -14.48
N PRO A 147 -17.62 -7.56 -13.46
CA PRO A 147 -18.78 -6.68 -13.33
C PRO A 147 -18.40 -5.20 -13.26
N LEU A 148 -17.37 -4.86 -12.50
CA LEU A 148 -16.91 -3.46 -12.40
C LEU A 148 -16.31 -2.97 -13.71
N PHE A 149 -15.59 -3.82 -14.45
CA PHE A 149 -15.10 -3.46 -15.78
C PHE A 149 -16.26 -3.12 -16.73
N LEU A 150 -17.33 -3.92 -16.73
CA LEU A 150 -18.52 -3.62 -17.54
C LEU A 150 -19.17 -2.27 -17.16
N VAL A 151 -19.20 -1.95 -15.86
CA VAL A 151 -19.65 -0.63 -15.40
C VAL A 151 -18.75 0.47 -15.93
N MET A 152 -17.41 0.29 -15.90
CA MET A 152 -16.47 1.28 -16.46
C MET A 152 -16.63 1.43 -17.96
N VAL A 153 -16.95 0.37 -18.71
CA VAL A 153 -17.28 0.43 -20.14
C VAL A 153 -18.55 1.26 -20.36
N GLN A 154 -19.61 1.02 -19.60
CA GLN A 154 -20.87 1.77 -19.73
C GLN A 154 -20.73 3.27 -19.38
N LEU A 155 -19.80 3.61 -18.48
CA LEU A 155 -19.52 4.99 -18.09
C LEU A 155 -18.47 5.67 -18.98
N ASP A 156 -17.94 4.96 -20.00
CA ASP A 156 -16.85 5.43 -20.87
C ASP A 156 -15.58 5.83 -20.09
N LEU A 157 -15.30 5.12 -19.00
CA LEU A 157 -14.17 5.37 -18.11
C LEU A 157 -13.01 4.39 -18.30
N THR A 158 -13.15 3.41 -19.20
CA THR A 158 -12.06 2.44 -19.47
C THR A 158 -10.78 3.15 -19.89
N ASN A 159 -9.65 2.55 -19.56
CA ASN A 159 -8.32 3.10 -19.87
C ASN A 159 -8.03 4.49 -19.25
N THR A 160 -8.66 4.83 -18.14
CA THR A 160 -8.43 6.07 -17.37
C THR A 160 -7.98 5.76 -15.95
N LEU A 161 -7.21 6.66 -15.33
CA LEU A 161 -6.85 6.51 -13.91
C LEU A 161 -8.07 6.60 -13.00
N LEU A 162 -9.13 7.29 -13.41
CA LEU A 162 -10.37 7.42 -12.65
C LEU A 162 -11.08 6.07 -12.50
N SER A 163 -11.06 5.21 -13.53
CA SER A 163 -11.62 3.86 -13.41
C SER A 163 -10.93 3.04 -12.32
N LEU A 164 -9.61 3.17 -12.17
CA LEU A 164 -8.85 2.52 -11.11
C LEU A 164 -9.20 3.10 -9.74
N VAL A 165 -9.30 4.43 -9.62
CA VAL A 165 -9.70 5.09 -8.38
C VAL A 165 -11.07 4.56 -7.91
N LEU A 166 -12.06 4.52 -8.80
CA LEU A 166 -13.40 4.02 -8.48
C LEU A 166 -13.41 2.51 -8.17
N GLY A 167 -12.63 1.73 -8.93
CA GLY A 167 -12.43 0.31 -8.68
C GLY A 167 -11.86 0.05 -7.29
N TYR A 168 -10.81 0.77 -6.91
CA TYR A 168 -10.19 0.61 -5.59
C TYR A 168 -11.07 1.12 -4.45
N VAL A 169 -11.80 2.21 -4.64
CA VAL A 169 -12.82 2.65 -3.67
C VAL A 169 -13.85 1.53 -3.45
N SER A 170 -14.31 0.89 -4.51
CA SER A 170 -15.33 -0.17 -4.41
C SER A 170 -14.88 -1.36 -3.54
N ILE A 171 -13.61 -1.71 -3.55
CA ILE A 171 -13.07 -2.85 -2.77
C ILE A 171 -12.55 -2.45 -1.39
N THR A 172 -12.08 -1.19 -1.20
CA THR A 172 -11.52 -0.75 0.08
C THR A 172 -12.56 -0.15 1.02
N LEU A 173 -13.55 0.55 0.48
CA LEU A 173 -14.59 1.23 1.25
C LEU A 173 -15.35 0.33 2.24
N PRO A 174 -15.77 -0.91 1.88
CA PRO A 174 -16.50 -1.77 2.80
C PRO A 174 -15.72 -2.06 4.08
N PHE A 175 -14.44 -2.41 3.97
CA PHE A 175 -13.59 -2.66 5.13
C PHE A 175 -13.27 -1.38 5.90
N CYS A 176 -12.92 -0.29 5.21
CA CYS A 176 -12.67 1.00 5.84
C CYS A 176 -13.89 1.48 6.64
N MET A 177 -15.09 1.31 6.11
CA MET A 177 -16.34 1.69 6.79
C MET A 177 -16.58 0.85 8.04
N TRP A 178 -16.38 -0.48 7.96
CA TRP A 178 -16.50 -1.36 9.13
C TRP A 178 -15.47 -1.03 10.21
N LEU A 179 -14.21 -0.81 9.81
CA LEU A 179 -13.14 -0.45 10.72
C LEU A 179 -13.42 0.88 11.42
N MET A 180 -13.82 1.90 10.66
CA MET A 180 -14.16 3.21 11.19
C MET A 180 -15.37 3.16 12.11
N TRP A 181 -16.41 2.37 11.76
CA TRP A 181 -17.56 2.15 12.61
C TRP A 181 -17.18 1.49 13.95
N ALA A 182 -16.35 0.45 13.92
CA ALA A 182 -15.86 -0.21 15.12
C ALA A 182 -15.07 0.75 16.01
N PHE A 183 -14.21 1.58 15.39
CA PHE A 183 -13.41 2.57 16.11
C PHE A 183 -14.29 3.68 16.73
N MET A 184 -15.22 4.25 15.95
CA MET A 184 -16.10 5.32 16.47
C MET A 184 -17.02 4.87 17.59
N ARG A 185 -17.38 3.59 17.67
CA ARG A 185 -18.12 3.02 18.80
C ARG A 185 -17.34 3.03 20.11
N SER A 186 -16.03 3.03 20.05
CA SER A 186 -15.17 3.09 21.24
C SER A 186 -15.01 4.50 21.81
N ILE A 187 -15.40 5.53 21.05
CA ILE A 187 -15.36 6.93 21.49
C ILE A 187 -16.60 7.22 22.33
N PRO A 188 -16.44 7.60 23.63
CA PRO A 188 -17.56 7.94 24.48
C PRO A 188 -18.38 9.10 23.92
N ILE A 189 -19.71 8.96 23.94
CA ILE A 189 -20.62 9.99 23.40
C ILE A 189 -20.66 11.25 24.30
N GLU A 190 -20.34 11.08 25.57
CA GLU A 190 -20.32 12.12 26.59
C GLU A 190 -19.37 13.27 26.25
N ILE A 191 -18.29 13.01 25.53
CA ILE A 191 -17.34 14.02 25.08
C ILE A 191 -17.99 14.95 24.04
N GLU A 192 -18.83 14.39 23.17
CA GLU A 192 -19.57 15.15 22.16
C GLU A 192 -20.71 15.94 22.79
N GLU A 193 -21.42 15.33 23.77
CA GLU A 193 -22.51 15.98 24.50
C GLU A 193 -21.99 17.17 25.33
N ALA A 194 -20.83 17.05 25.98
CA ALA A 194 -20.20 18.16 26.69
C ALA A 194 -19.92 19.35 25.76
N ALA A 195 -19.35 19.09 24.58
CA ALA A 195 -19.09 20.15 23.60
C ALA A 195 -20.37 20.81 23.06
N LEU A 196 -21.47 20.03 22.94
CA LEU A 196 -22.78 20.59 22.57
C LEU A 196 -23.37 21.48 23.68
N ILE A 197 -23.17 21.13 24.96
CA ILE A 197 -23.58 21.94 26.11
C ILE A 197 -22.78 23.25 26.14
N ASP A 198 -21.50 23.22 25.78
CA ASP A 198 -20.64 24.40 25.62
C ASP A 198 -21.02 25.29 24.43
N GLY A 199 -22.07 24.94 23.70
CA GLY A 199 -22.62 25.75 22.59
C GLY A 199 -22.02 25.45 21.21
N ALA A 200 -21.20 24.40 21.07
CA ALA A 200 -20.69 24.01 19.76
C ALA A 200 -21.82 23.43 18.86
N THR A 201 -21.78 23.76 17.59
CA THR A 201 -22.66 23.13 16.59
C THR A 201 -22.22 21.70 16.31
N ARG A 202 -23.10 20.84 15.81
CA ARG A 202 -22.75 19.43 15.44
C ARG A 202 -21.58 19.32 14.47
N MET A 203 -21.44 20.26 13.54
CA MET A 203 -20.32 20.28 12.60
C MET A 203 -18.99 20.63 13.32
N GLN A 204 -19.05 21.57 14.28
CA GLN A 204 -17.90 21.91 15.10
C GLN A 204 -17.50 20.73 16.02
N VAL A 205 -18.45 20.04 16.62
CA VAL A 205 -18.21 18.82 17.39
C VAL A 205 -17.55 17.75 16.48
N PHE A 206 -18.10 17.52 15.30
CA PHE A 206 -17.50 16.57 14.35
C PHE A 206 -16.06 16.95 14.02
N ALA A 207 -15.80 18.20 13.61
CA ALA A 207 -14.51 18.63 13.13
C ALA A 207 -13.44 18.76 14.23
N HIS A 208 -13.81 19.25 15.44
CA HIS A 208 -12.86 19.59 16.49
C HIS A 208 -12.78 18.56 17.62
N VAL A 209 -13.78 17.69 17.77
CA VAL A 209 -13.81 16.67 18.81
C VAL A 209 -13.69 15.27 18.20
N VAL A 210 -14.60 14.92 17.28
CA VAL A 210 -14.69 13.56 16.75
C VAL A 210 -13.53 13.22 15.81
N LEU A 211 -13.22 14.05 14.84
CA LEU A 211 -12.15 13.80 13.87
C LEU A 211 -10.76 13.65 14.55
N PRO A 212 -10.34 14.56 15.46
CA PRO A 212 -9.08 14.40 16.15
C PRO A 212 -9.03 13.15 17.03
N THR A 213 -10.12 12.81 17.72
CA THR A 213 -10.22 11.61 18.54
C THR A 213 -10.22 10.34 17.70
N ALA A 214 -10.83 10.38 16.50
CA ALA A 214 -10.89 9.27 15.57
C ALA A 214 -9.61 9.12 14.70
N LEU A 215 -8.64 10.02 14.84
CA LEU A 215 -7.44 10.05 14.01
C LEU A 215 -6.68 8.70 13.95
N PRO A 216 -6.49 7.94 15.04
CA PRO A 216 -5.83 6.63 14.96
C PRO A 216 -6.60 5.64 14.09
N GLY A 217 -7.93 5.64 14.15
CA GLY A 217 -8.79 4.82 13.28
C GLY A 217 -8.71 5.24 11.81
N ILE A 218 -8.72 6.56 11.56
CA ILE A 218 -8.56 7.15 10.22
C ILE A 218 -7.21 6.72 9.61
N ILE A 219 -6.14 6.78 10.38
CA ILE A 219 -4.80 6.37 9.95
C ILE A 219 -4.77 4.87 9.63
N ALA A 220 -5.39 4.03 10.47
CA ALA A 220 -5.45 2.60 10.22
C ALA A 220 -6.20 2.27 8.92
N ALA A 221 -7.36 2.91 8.68
CA ALA A 221 -8.12 2.78 7.45
C ALA A 221 -7.35 3.30 6.23
N ALA A 222 -6.59 4.41 6.39
CA ALA A 222 -5.74 4.96 5.35
C ALA A 222 -4.65 3.98 4.92
N ILE A 223 -3.90 3.45 5.87
CA ILE A 223 -2.82 2.49 5.61
C ILE A 223 -3.39 1.27 4.88
N PHE A 224 -4.53 0.75 5.35
CA PHE A 224 -5.18 -0.39 4.69
C PHE A 224 -5.52 -0.07 3.23
N SER A 225 -6.23 1.03 2.98
CA SER A 225 -6.62 1.44 1.62
C SER A 225 -5.40 1.67 0.71
N MET A 226 -4.35 2.31 1.24
CA MET A 226 -3.10 2.54 0.51
C MET A 226 -2.40 1.23 0.14
N ILE A 227 -2.29 0.28 1.09
CA ILE A 227 -1.66 -1.02 0.83
C ILE A 227 -2.42 -1.77 -0.28
N VAL A 228 -3.73 -1.82 -0.21
CA VAL A 228 -4.56 -2.52 -1.20
C VAL A 228 -4.41 -1.88 -2.58
N SER A 229 -4.56 -0.55 -2.68
CA SER A 229 -4.51 0.17 -3.95
C SER A 229 -3.11 0.19 -4.57
N TRP A 230 -2.05 0.30 -3.75
CA TRP A 230 -0.66 0.34 -4.23
C TRP A 230 -0.18 -0.99 -4.80
N ASN A 231 -0.59 -2.11 -4.16
CA ASN A 231 -0.12 -3.43 -4.54
C ASN A 231 -1.00 -4.12 -5.58
N ASP A 232 -2.12 -3.52 -5.98
CA ASP A 232 -3.01 -4.16 -6.92
C ASP A 232 -2.39 -4.29 -8.31
N TYR A 233 -2.52 -5.47 -8.87
CA TYR A 233 -2.16 -5.80 -10.24
C TYR A 233 -3.42 -6.03 -11.11
N LEU A 234 -4.43 -6.64 -10.52
CA LEU A 234 -5.54 -7.23 -11.24
C LEU A 234 -6.43 -6.18 -11.93
N PHE A 235 -6.88 -5.17 -11.17
CA PHE A 235 -7.68 -4.08 -11.72
C PHE A 235 -6.85 -3.25 -12.71
N GLY A 236 -5.59 -2.96 -12.36
CA GLY A 236 -4.69 -2.24 -13.26
C GLY A 236 -4.51 -2.95 -14.60
N ARG A 237 -4.41 -4.28 -14.60
CA ARG A 237 -4.23 -5.07 -15.83
C ARG A 237 -5.51 -5.19 -16.65
N VAL A 238 -6.68 -5.20 -16.02
CA VAL A 238 -7.98 -5.37 -16.70
C VAL A 238 -8.55 -4.04 -17.19
N PHE A 239 -8.42 -2.96 -16.41
CA PHE A 239 -9.07 -1.68 -16.71
C PHE A 239 -8.24 -0.80 -17.65
N ILE A 240 -6.92 -1.00 -17.69
CA ILE A 240 -5.98 -0.16 -18.45
C ILE A 240 -5.39 -0.95 -19.62
N ASN A 241 -5.50 -0.37 -20.82
CA ASN A 241 -5.00 -0.94 -22.06
C ASN A 241 -3.76 -0.19 -22.60
N SER A 242 -3.64 1.12 -22.30
CA SER A 242 -2.50 1.91 -22.79
C SER A 242 -1.32 1.83 -21.84
N ILE A 243 -0.12 1.70 -22.39
CA ILE A 243 1.12 1.63 -21.61
C ILE A 243 1.34 2.89 -20.75
N ASP A 244 0.86 4.03 -21.21
CA ASP A 244 0.97 5.32 -20.51
C ASP A 244 0.18 5.39 -19.22
N ASN A 245 -0.96 4.72 -19.15
CA ASN A 245 -1.88 4.79 -18.01
C ASN A 245 -1.69 3.63 -17.02
N LEU A 246 -0.75 2.72 -17.28
CA LEU A 246 -0.47 1.63 -16.35
C LEU A 246 -0.07 2.16 -14.96
N THR A 247 -0.39 1.36 -13.94
CA THR A 247 0.17 1.51 -12.60
C THR A 247 1.55 0.88 -12.51
N LEU A 248 2.32 1.27 -11.52
CA LEU A 248 3.68 0.78 -11.30
C LEU A 248 3.74 -0.74 -11.18
N THR A 249 2.80 -1.33 -10.45
CA THR A 249 2.73 -2.79 -10.23
C THR A 249 2.55 -3.54 -11.55
N VAL A 250 1.67 -3.06 -12.42
CA VAL A 250 1.47 -3.65 -13.76
C VAL A 250 2.67 -3.38 -14.67
N GLY A 251 3.18 -2.14 -14.65
CA GLY A 251 4.32 -1.74 -15.47
C GLY A 251 5.60 -2.51 -15.14
N VAL A 252 5.87 -2.80 -13.87
CA VAL A 252 7.04 -3.60 -13.46
C VAL A 252 6.98 -5.03 -14.02
N MET A 253 5.80 -5.61 -14.23
CA MET A 253 5.68 -6.93 -14.85
C MET A 253 6.15 -6.93 -16.32
N LEU A 254 6.08 -5.81 -17.02
CA LEU A 254 6.57 -5.72 -18.42
C LEU A 254 8.09 -5.91 -18.52
N PHE A 255 8.86 -5.73 -17.44
CA PHE A 255 10.29 -6.06 -17.43
C PHE A 255 10.56 -7.56 -17.55
N PHE A 256 9.56 -8.41 -17.24
CA PHE A 256 9.64 -9.87 -17.40
C PHE A 256 9.19 -10.35 -18.78
N GLU A 257 8.41 -9.57 -19.52
CA GLU A 257 7.82 -9.99 -20.81
C GLU A 257 8.84 -9.92 -21.96
N GLY A 258 10.03 -9.34 -21.74
CA GLY A 258 11.10 -9.26 -22.73
C GLY A 258 11.82 -10.59 -22.93
N THR A 259 12.48 -10.77 -24.09
CA THR A 259 13.35 -11.93 -24.40
C THR A 259 14.55 -12.04 -23.45
N HIS A 260 14.94 -10.93 -22.82
CA HIS A 260 16.02 -10.86 -21.83
C HIS A 260 15.58 -9.97 -20.66
N VAL A 261 15.48 -10.56 -19.48
CA VAL A 261 15.18 -9.84 -18.24
C VAL A 261 16.42 -9.07 -17.77
N ASP A 262 16.31 -7.74 -17.69
CA ASP A 262 17.34 -6.91 -17.02
C ASP A 262 17.10 -6.90 -15.50
N TRP A 263 17.74 -7.83 -14.82
CA TRP A 263 17.60 -8.00 -13.37
C TRP A 263 18.04 -6.78 -12.58
N GLY A 264 19.01 -6.01 -13.04
CA GLY A 264 19.45 -4.78 -12.39
C GLY A 264 18.35 -3.72 -12.38
N LEU A 265 17.74 -3.47 -13.55
CA LEU A 265 16.61 -2.55 -13.70
C LEU A 265 15.38 -3.03 -12.92
N LEU A 266 15.07 -4.31 -13.02
CA LEU A 266 13.93 -4.89 -12.31
C LEU A 266 14.07 -4.74 -10.79
N MET A 267 15.24 -5.08 -10.23
CA MET A 267 15.49 -4.94 -8.80
C MET A 267 15.50 -3.48 -8.35
N ALA A 268 16.03 -2.56 -9.17
CA ALA A 268 15.94 -1.13 -8.90
C ALA A 268 14.49 -0.62 -8.90
N ALA A 269 13.67 -1.09 -9.83
CA ALA A 269 12.24 -0.79 -9.87
C ALA A 269 11.50 -1.30 -8.63
N CYS A 270 11.77 -2.54 -8.20
CA CYS A 270 11.19 -3.13 -6.98
C CYS A 270 11.60 -2.35 -5.72
N VAL A 271 12.88 -1.93 -5.62
CA VAL A 271 13.34 -1.10 -4.49
C VAL A 271 12.60 0.23 -4.47
N LEU A 272 12.53 0.94 -5.61
CA LEU A 272 11.80 2.21 -5.69
C LEU A 272 10.30 2.06 -5.40
N MET A 273 9.70 0.96 -5.83
CA MET A 273 8.30 0.64 -5.53
C MET A 273 8.05 0.44 -4.03
N THR A 274 9.02 -0.09 -3.29
CA THR A 274 8.91 -0.34 -1.86
C THR A 274 9.01 0.94 -1.03
N VAL A 275 9.78 1.94 -1.50
CA VAL A 275 10.10 3.16 -0.75
C VAL A 275 8.87 3.94 -0.26
N PRO A 276 7.85 4.26 -1.10
CA PRO A 276 6.69 5.04 -0.66
C PRO A 276 5.93 4.36 0.48
N MET A 277 5.71 3.04 0.37
CA MET A 277 5.00 2.28 1.39
C MET A 277 5.79 2.18 2.69
N ALA A 278 7.12 2.01 2.61
CA ALA A 278 7.99 2.03 3.77
C ALA A 278 7.95 3.40 4.48
N ILE A 279 8.01 4.50 3.73
CA ILE A 279 7.92 5.88 4.29
C ILE A 279 6.57 6.07 4.99
N VAL A 280 5.47 5.71 4.34
CA VAL A 280 4.12 5.83 4.91
C VAL A 280 4.00 5.02 6.19
N PHE A 281 4.46 3.76 6.18
CA PHE A 281 4.42 2.91 7.36
C PHE A 281 5.26 3.47 8.51
N MET A 282 6.51 3.88 8.25
CA MET A 282 7.39 4.48 9.26
C MET A 282 6.82 5.77 9.86
N ALA A 283 6.16 6.60 9.05
CA ALA A 283 5.55 7.84 9.53
C ALA A 283 4.31 7.59 10.40
N LEU A 284 3.52 6.56 10.08
CA LEU A 284 2.20 6.34 10.67
C LEU A 284 2.18 5.26 11.75
N GLN A 285 3.20 4.38 11.86
CA GLN A 285 3.25 3.25 12.81
C GLN A 285 3.05 3.67 14.28
N ARG A 286 3.56 4.84 14.67
CA ARG A 286 3.38 5.37 16.05
C ARG A 286 1.92 5.59 16.43
N HIS A 287 1.08 5.95 15.46
CA HIS A 287 -0.35 6.17 15.70
C HIS A 287 -1.14 4.85 15.77
N LEU A 288 -0.69 3.81 15.07
CA LEU A 288 -1.25 2.47 15.17
C LEU A 288 -1.04 1.88 16.56
N ALA A 289 0.19 1.99 17.11
CA ALA A 289 0.51 1.50 18.45
C ALA A 289 -0.34 2.16 19.53
N ALA A 290 -0.61 3.47 19.41
CA ALA A 290 -1.46 4.20 20.35
C ALA A 290 -2.94 3.76 20.30
N GLY A 291 -3.47 3.45 19.09
CA GLY A 291 -4.85 3.00 18.89
C GLY A 291 -5.12 1.59 19.43
N PHE A 292 -4.18 0.66 19.25
CA PHE A 292 -4.31 -0.71 19.76
C PHE A 292 -4.11 -0.80 21.28
N GLY A 293 -3.27 0.08 21.87
CA GLY A 293 -3.03 0.12 23.32
C GLY A 293 -4.25 0.54 24.14
N ALA A 294 -5.08 1.44 23.61
CA ALA A 294 -6.29 1.90 24.28
C ALA A 294 -7.41 0.82 24.34
N GLY A 295 -7.39 -0.17 23.46
CA GLY A 295 -8.34 -1.29 23.45
C GLY A 295 -7.93 -2.50 24.30
N ALA A 296 -6.63 -2.63 24.62
CA ALA A 296 -6.08 -3.80 25.32
C ALA A 296 -6.08 -3.68 26.84
N VAL A 297 -6.42 -2.53 27.42
CA VAL A 297 -6.42 -2.27 28.88
C VAL A 297 -7.84 -2.36 29.46
N LYS A 298 -8.69 -3.21 28.95
CA LYS A 298 -9.94 -3.64 29.58
C LYS A 298 -9.90 -5.15 29.78
N GLY A 299 -9.07 -5.59 30.72
CA GLY A 299 -9.02 -6.93 31.27
C GLY A 299 -8.50 -6.88 32.66
#